data_316eba4fa5ab7fb8bc9a40fcb2197961
#
_entry.id   316eba4fa5ab7fb8bc9a40fcb2197961
#
_cell.length_a   1.000
_cell.length_b   1.000
_cell.length_c   1.000
_cell.angle_alpha   90.00
_cell.angle_beta   90.00
_cell.angle_gamma   90.00
#
_symmetry.space_group_name_H-M   'P 1'
#
loop_
_entity.id
_entity.type
_entity.pdbx_description
1 polymer ?
#
loop_
_entity_poly.entity_id
_entity_poly.type
_entity_poly.pdbx_seq_one_letter_code
_entity_poly.pdbx_strand_id
1 'polypeptide(L)'
;HTASGAVTGVYAVNSFSVQAGDTVADHGSYTAVRNMTTSDAVEQSDDTVTVHVAEDGKLYYEGTMDAATALPWVIKLTYTLDGAEISSDELGGKSGVLSIRLQVSRNPDCTGSFFDDYALQVTMSLDTELARNISAPGATVANVGSKKQLSYILLPGADSDVTVTADVTDFAMDAVSLNG
;
A
#
# COMPACT_ATOMS: atom_id res chain seq x y z
N HIS A 1 6.11 1.68 -3.10
CA HIS A 1 6.90 2.73 -2.44
C HIS A 1 8.18 2.17 -1.85
N THR A 2 9.26 2.95 -1.88
CA THR A 2 10.45 2.72 -1.05
C THR A 2 10.19 3.18 0.39
N ALA A 3 11.06 2.84 1.34
CA ALA A 3 10.98 3.33 2.71
C ALA A 3 11.07 4.86 2.81
N SER A 4 11.83 5.50 1.91
CA SER A 4 11.92 6.97 1.82
C SER A 4 10.67 7.64 1.23
N GLY A 5 9.66 6.86 0.82
CA GLY A 5 8.41 7.34 0.25
C GLY A 5 8.42 7.50 -1.28
N ALA A 6 9.53 7.17 -1.96
CA ALA A 6 9.56 7.23 -3.42
C ALA A 6 8.60 6.19 -4.01
N VAL A 7 7.76 6.62 -4.97
CA VAL A 7 6.83 5.75 -5.68
C VAL A 7 7.62 4.88 -6.66
N THR A 8 7.43 3.56 -6.61
CA THR A 8 8.09 2.59 -7.50
C THR A 8 7.17 2.09 -8.60
N GLY A 9 5.86 2.26 -8.44
CA GLY A 9 4.85 1.92 -9.43
C GLY A 9 3.46 2.28 -8.92
N VAL A 10 2.57 2.62 -9.83
CA VAL A 10 1.17 2.93 -9.58
C VAL A 10 0.33 2.13 -10.56
N TYR A 11 -0.71 1.50 -10.06
CA TYR A 11 -1.70 0.82 -10.89
C TYR A 11 -3.08 0.89 -10.24
N ALA A 12 -4.11 0.90 -11.08
CA ALA A 12 -5.50 0.79 -10.67
C ALA A 12 -6.03 -0.59 -11.04
N VAL A 13 -6.84 -1.18 -10.18
CA VAL A 13 -7.60 -2.40 -10.50
C VAL A 13 -9.08 -2.05 -10.55
N ASN A 14 -9.65 -2.18 -11.74
CA ASN A 14 -11.05 -1.89 -11.99
C ASN A 14 -11.85 -3.21 -12.00
N SER A 15 -13.06 -3.16 -11.45
CA SER A 15 -13.93 -4.34 -11.26
C SER A 15 -15.33 -4.06 -11.79
N PHE A 16 -15.83 -4.96 -12.64
CA PHE A 16 -17.15 -4.89 -13.25
C PHE A 16 -17.91 -6.21 -13.08
N SER A 17 -19.22 -6.14 -12.81
CA SER A 17 -20.12 -7.30 -12.96
C SER A 17 -20.64 -7.31 -14.37
N VAL A 18 -20.43 -8.41 -15.08
CA VAL A 18 -20.62 -8.51 -16.53
C VAL A 18 -21.43 -9.72 -16.93
N GLN A 19 -22.06 -9.67 -18.10
CA GLN A 19 -22.74 -10.77 -18.74
C GLN A 19 -22.07 -11.12 -20.07
N ALA A 20 -22.22 -12.36 -20.51
CA ALA A 20 -21.72 -12.79 -21.82
C ALA A 20 -22.29 -11.93 -22.93
N GLY A 21 -21.43 -11.40 -23.79
CA GLY A 21 -21.78 -10.49 -24.88
C GLY A 21 -21.73 -9.01 -24.50
N ASP A 22 -21.47 -8.67 -23.23
CA ASP A 22 -21.27 -7.27 -22.83
C ASP A 22 -19.99 -6.69 -23.47
N THR A 23 -20.02 -5.39 -23.68
CA THR A 23 -18.83 -4.60 -23.98
C THR A 23 -18.66 -3.59 -22.85
N VAL A 24 -17.60 -3.79 -22.06
CA VAL A 24 -17.19 -2.84 -21.02
C VAL A 24 -16.35 -1.75 -21.67
N ALA A 25 -16.75 -0.50 -21.51
CA ALA A 25 -15.95 0.68 -21.87
C ALA A 25 -15.70 1.49 -20.59
N ASP A 26 -14.45 1.71 -20.27
CA ASP A 26 -14.00 2.46 -19.10
C ASP A 26 -12.94 3.49 -19.51
N HIS A 27 -12.72 4.48 -18.66
CA HIS A 27 -11.80 5.59 -18.95
C HIS A 27 -10.70 5.68 -17.90
N GLY A 28 -9.47 5.81 -18.37
CA GLY A 28 -8.31 6.01 -17.52
C GLY A 28 -7.03 6.22 -18.31
N SER A 29 -6.19 7.13 -17.85
CA SER A 29 -4.89 7.39 -18.46
C SER A 29 -3.87 6.33 -17.98
N TYR A 30 -3.80 5.22 -18.71
CA TYR A 30 -2.90 4.11 -18.41
C TYR A 30 -1.77 4.00 -19.44
N THR A 31 -0.58 3.62 -18.97
CA THR A 31 0.57 3.29 -19.83
C THR A 31 0.50 1.87 -20.38
N ALA A 32 -0.24 0.99 -19.70
CA ALA A 32 -0.55 -0.37 -20.12
C ALA A 32 -1.80 -0.87 -19.39
N VAL A 33 -2.52 -1.81 -20.01
CA VAL A 33 -3.69 -2.48 -19.43
C VAL A 33 -3.54 -3.98 -19.52
N ARG A 34 -4.07 -4.69 -18.51
CA ARG A 34 -4.01 -6.14 -18.44
C ARG A 34 -5.28 -6.74 -17.85
N ASN A 35 -5.91 -7.68 -18.55
CA ASN A 35 -6.99 -8.48 -17.99
C ASN A 35 -6.46 -9.42 -16.91
N MET A 36 -7.10 -9.44 -15.75
CA MET A 36 -6.69 -10.25 -14.59
C MET A 36 -7.60 -11.46 -14.36
N THR A 37 -8.73 -11.55 -15.06
CA THR A 37 -9.76 -12.54 -14.77
C THR A 37 -9.90 -13.56 -15.89
N THR A 38 -9.92 -13.10 -17.13
CA THR A 38 -10.18 -13.94 -18.31
C THR A 38 -9.06 -13.82 -19.33
N SER A 39 -9.14 -14.60 -20.40
CA SER A 39 -8.25 -14.46 -21.56
C SER A 39 -8.77 -13.47 -22.60
N ASP A 40 -9.89 -12.81 -22.35
CA ASP A 40 -10.47 -11.82 -23.27
C ASP A 40 -9.49 -10.67 -23.50
N ALA A 41 -9.38 -10.24 -24.74
CA ALA A 41 -8.48 -9.14 -25.08
C ALA A 41 -8.96 -7.83 -24.44
N VAL A 42 -8.02 -7.06 -23.92
CA VAL A 42 -8.25 -5.70 -23.50
C VAL A 42 -7.67 -4.77 -24.57
N GLU A 43 -8.52 -3.95 -25.12
CA GLU A 43 -8.14 -2.94 -26.10
C GLU A 43 -8.01 -1.58 -25.41
N GLN A 44 -6.94 -0.87 -25.73
CA GLN A 44 -6.74 0.50 -25.24
C GLN A 44 -6.57 1.45 -26.42
N SER A 45 -7.37 2.51 -26.42
CA SER A 45 -7.26 3.59 -27.37
C SER A 45 -7.36 4.92 -26.61
N ASP A 46 -6.27 5.68 -26.60
CA ASP A 46 -6.11 6.90 -25.81
C ASP A 46 -6.42 6.66 -24.32
N ASP A 47 -7.45 7.28 -23.78
CA ASP A 47 -7.91 7.15 -22.41
C ASP A 47 -9.05 6.11 -22.24
N THR A 48 -9.41 5.39 -23.29
CA THR A 48 -10.52 4.42 -23.28
C THR A 48 -9.99 3.00 -23.27
N VAL A 49 -10.49 2.20 -22.34
CA VAL A 49 -10.23 0.76 -22.21
C VAL A 49 -11.50 0.02 -22.58
N THR A 50 -11.43 -0.89 -23.55
CA THR A 50 -12.57 -1.68 -24.01
C THR A 50 -12.30 -3.18 -23.84
N VAL A 51 -13.27 -3.91 -23.27
CA VAL A 51 -13.23 -5.37 -23.14
C VAL A 51 -14.54 -5.96 -23.66
N HIS A 52 -14.44 -6.89 -24.61
CA HIS A 52 -15.57 -7.70 -25.07
C HIS A 52 -15.63 -8.98 -24.24
N VAL A 53 -16.72 -9.15 -23.50
CA VAL A 53 -16.86 -10.19 -22.49
C VAL A 53 -17.46 -11.46 -23.09
N ALA A 54 -16.78 -12.59 -22.95
CA ALA A 54 -17.23 -13.88 -23.47
C ALA A 54 -18.15 -14.66 -22.51
N GLU A 55 -18.04 -14.45 -21.19
CA GLU A 55 -18.73 -15.22 -20.16
C GLU A 55 -19.28 -14.33 -19.04
N ASP A 56 -20.34 -14.78 -18.37
CA ASP A 56 -20.90 -14.11 -17.19
C ASP A 56 -19.92 -14.13 -16.02
N GLY A 57 -19.88 -13.05 -15.23
CA GLY A 57 -19.09 -13.04 -14.01
C GLY A 57 -18.58 -11.67 -13.57
N LYS A 58 -17.39 -11.68 -13.00
CA LYS A 58 -16.65 -10.46 -12.66
C LYS A 58 -15.43 -10.31 -13.56
N LEU A 59 -15.32 -9.18 -14.18
CA LEU A 59 -14.14 -8.76 -14.93
C LEU A 59 -13.29 -7.87 -14.03
N TYR A 60 -12.00 -8.21 -13.91
CA TYR A 60 -10.99 -7.33 -13.31
C TYR A 60 -9.93 -7.03 -14.37
N TYR A 61 -9.59 -5.78 -14.52
CA TYR A 61 -8.41 -5.41 -15.30
C TYR A 61 -7.52 -4.45 -14.49
N GLU A 62 -6.23 -4.57 -14.71
CA GLU A 62 -5.21 -3.69 -14.14
C GLU A 62 -4.79 -2.67 -15.19
N GLY A 63 -4.85 -1.40 -14.82
CA GLY A 63 -4.27 -0.30 -15.58
C GLY A 63 -3.01 0.22 -14.88
N THR A 64 -1.86 0.09 -15.52
CA THR A 64 -0.60 0.67 -15.05
C THR A 64 -0.60 2.17 -15.33
N MET A 65 -0.33 2.96 -14.32
CA MET A 65 -0.24 4.42 -14.42
C MET A 65 1.22 4.85 -14.53
N ASP A 66 1.45 6.08 -14.95
CA ASP A 66 2.79 6.66 -14.90
C ASP A 66 3.29 6.72 -13.44
N ALA A 67 4.54 6.33 -13.20
CA ALA A 67 5.15 6.37 -11.88
C ALA A 67 5.25 7.80 -11.30
N ALA A 68 5.18 8.82 -12.16
CA ALA A 68 5.12 10.23 -11.76
C ALA A 68 3.72 10.69 -11.36
N THR A 69 2.70 9.82 -11.42
CA THR A 69 1.34 10.16 -10.98
C THR A 69 1.35 10.58 -9.51
N ALA A 70 0.88 11.80 -9.25
CA ALA A 70 0.80 12.32 -7.89
C ALA A 70 -0.26 11.56 -7.09
N LEU A 71 0.18 10.80 -6.09
CA LEU A 71 -0.72 10.12 -5.16
C LEU A 71 -1.25 11.10 -4.11
N PRO A 72 -2.43 10.87 -3.54
CA PRO A 72 -3.03 11.78 -2.54
C PRO A 72 -2.21 11.96 -1.26
N TRP A 73 -1.39 10.97 -0.93
CA TRP A 73 -0.61 10.92 0.30
C TRP A 73 0.90 10.96 0.03
N VAL A 74 1.62 11.72 0.84
CA VAL A 74 3.07 11.56 1.01
C VAL A 74 3.29 10.61 2.17
N ILE A 75 3.96 9.49 1.94
CA ILE A 75 4.20 8.43 2.92
C ILE A 75 5.69 8.32 3.16
N LYS A 76 6.12 8.43 4.42
CA LYS A 76 7.51 8.29 4.81
C LYS A 76 7.64 7.30 5.97
N LEU A 77 8.52 6.32 5.81
CA LEU A 77 8.97 5.40 6.84
C LEU A 77 10.41 5.72 7.22
N THR A 78 10.66 5.86 8.51
CA THR A 78 12.01 6.06 9.06
C THR A 78 12.29 4.96 10.06
N TYR A 79 13.46 4.38 9.98
CA TYR A 79 13.93 3.35 10.91
C TYR A 79 15.09 3.90 11.73
N THR A 80 15.07 3.63 13.03
CA THR A 80 16.25 3.85 13.88
C THR A 80 16.56 2.58 14.65
N LEU A 81 17.85 2.25 14.78
CA LEU A 81 18.35 1.16 15.60
C LEU A 81 19.30 1.73 16.66
N ASP A 82 19.02 1.45 17.93
CA ASP A 82 19.75 2.02 19.07
C ASP A 82 19.87 3.55 19.03
N GLY A 83 18.82 4.22 18.48
CA GLY A 83 18.73 5.67 18.37
C GLY A 83 19.42 6.27 17.14
N ALA A 84 20.13 5.49 16.33
CA ALA A 84 20.72 5.93 15.08
C ALA A 84 19.86 5.58 13.88
N GLU A 85 19.68 6.49 12.93
CA GLU A 85 18.94 6.23 11.69
C GLU A 85 19.65 5.14 10.87
N ILE A 86 18.86 4.21 10.33
CA ILE A 86 19.32 3.08 9.53
C ILE A 86 18.41 2.91 8.30
N SER A 87 18.97 2.56 7.16
CA SER A 87 18.18 2.28 5.97
C SER A 87 17.47 0.91 6.08
N SER A 88 16.33 0.76 5.35
CA SER A 88 15.62 -0.53 5.30
C SER A 88 16.51 -1.67 4.78
N ASP A 89 17.42 -1.36 3.85
CA ASP A 89 18.29 -2.35 3.21
C ASP A 89 19.38 -2.87 4.16
N GLU A 90 19.79 -2.04 5.13
CA GLU A 90 20.81 -2.39 6.13
C GLU A 90 20.21 -3.01 7.40
N LEU A 91 18.89 -2.87 7.61
CA LEU A 91 18.23 -3.26 8.85
C LEU A 91 18.08 -4.79 8.98
N GLY A 92 17.98 -5.52 7.86
CA GLY A 92 17.84 -6.98 7.87
C GLY A 92 18.96 -7.68 8.63
N GLY A 93 18.61 -8.63 9.50
CA GLY A 93 19.55 -9.38 10.33
C GLY A 93 20.18 -8.62 11.49
N LYS A 94 19.79 -7.36 11.73
CA LYS A 94 20.32 -6.56 12.84
C LYS A 94 19.61 -6.88 14.15
N SER A 95 20.28 -6.54 15.26
CA SER A 95 19.77 -6.68 16.61
C SER A 95 19.96 -5.39 17.39
N GLY A 96 19.00 -5.01 18.22
CA GLY A 96 19.03 -3.78 19.01
C GLY A 96 17.63 -3.26 19.32
N VAL A 97 17.53 -2.04 19.79
CA VAL A 97 16.25 -1.33 20.02
C VAL A 97 15.83 -0.66 18.72
N LEU A 98 14.83 -1.23 18.06
CA LEU A 98 14.27 -0.73 16.81
C LEU A 98 13.14 0.28 17.07
N SER A 99 13.13 1.36 16.30
CA SER A 99 11.96 2.24 16.17
C SER A 99 11.60 2.37 14.70
N ILE A 100 10.32 2.19 14.39
CA ILE A 100 9.71 2.37 13.07
C ILE A 100 8.75 3.55 13.18
N ARG A 101 9.02 4.65 12.49
CA ARG A 101 8.16 5.82 12.43
C ARG A 101 7.53 5.93 11.06
N LEU A 102 6.20 5.94 11.00
CA LEU A 102 5.43 6.18 9.80
C LEU A 102 4.79 7.56 9.88
N GLN A 103 5.06 8.39 8.88
CA GLN A 103 4.44 9.68 8.69
C GLN A 103 3.64 9.66 7.39
N VAL A 104 2.40 10.13 7.46
CA VAL A 104 1.50 10.25 6.31
C VAL A 104 0.93 11.66 6.32
N SER A 105 1.07 12.38 5.22
CA SER A 105 0.56 13.74 5.07
C SER A 105 -0.08 13.94 3.70
N ARG A 106 -0.83 15.04 3.55
CA ARG A 106 -1.38 15.46 2.26
C ARG A 106 -0.26 15.68 1.25
N ASN A 107 -0.44 15.18 0.03
CA ASN A 107 0.40 15.54 -1.10
C ASN A 107 -0.13 16.84 -1.73
N PRO A 108 0.62 17.96 -1.67
CA PRO A 108 0.19 19.23 -2.25
C PRO A 108 0.11 19.20 -3.80
N ASP A 109 0.82 18.28 -4.44
CA ASP A 109 0.82 18.11 -5.89
C ASP A 109 -0.39 17.33 -6.41
N CYS A 110 -1.19 16.71 -5.52
CA CYS A 110 -2.42 16.01 -5.87
C CYS A 110 -3.63 16.94 -5.69
N THR A 111 -4.40 17.14 -6.75
CA THR A 111 -5.56 18.04 -6.76
C THR A 111 -6.88 17.37 -6.40
N GLY A 112 -6.90 16.06 -6.17
CA GLY A 112 -8.12 15.33 -5.79
C GLY A 112 -8.47 15.46 -4.32
N SER A 113 -9.69 15.04 -3.97
CA SER A 113 -10.22 15.05 -2.58
C SER A 113 -9.94 13.76 -1.80
N PHE A 114 -9.26 12.79 -2.38
CA PHE A 114 -9.05 11.48 -1.77
C PHE A 114 -8.42 11.52 -0.37
N PHE A 115 -7.50 12.46 -0.13
CA PHE A 115 -6.91 12.64 1.20
C PHE A 115 -7.97 13.03 2.24
N ASP A 116 -8.99 13.79 1.86
CA ASP A 116 -10.05 14.26 2.75
C ASP A 116 -11.20 13.25 2.89
N ASP A 117 -11.36 12.35 1.91
CA ASP A 117 -12.52 11.45 1.82
C ASP A 117 -12.22 10.03 2.30
N TYR A 118 -10.95 9.59 2.25
CA TYR A 118 -10.58 8.20 2.54
C TYR A 118 -9.71 8.07 3.77
N ALA A 119 -10.09 7.12 4.64
CA ALA A 119 -9.23 6.64 5.71
C ALA A 119 -8.22 5.65 5.17
N LEU A 120 -7.02 5.58 5.76
CA LEU A 120 -6.04 4.55 5.47
C LEU A 120 -5.92 3.56 6.63
N GLN A 121 -5.98 2.28 6.33
CA GLN A 121 -5.58 1.24 7.26
C GLN A 121 -4.11 0.89 7.02
N VAL A 122 -3.29 1.07 8.05
CA VAL A 122 -1.88 0.66 8.06
C VAL A 122 -1.75 -0.66 8.79
N THR A 123 -1.03 -1.61 8.22
CA THR A 123 -0.75 -2.90 8.85
C THR A 123 0.75 -3.18 8.84
N MET A 124 1.28 -3.50 10.02
CA MET A 124 2.65 -3.95 10.24
C MET A 124 2.60 -5.30 10.95
N SER A 125 3.45 -6.24 10.57
CA SER A 125 3.53 -7.56 11.20
C SER A 125 4.95 -7.82 11.68
N LEU A 126 5.11 -8.06 12.99
CA LEU A 126 6.39 -8.37 13.62
C LEU A 126 6.35 -9.81 14.14
N ASP A 127 7.39 -10.59 13.82
CA ASP A 127 7.56 -11.93 14.36
C ASP A 127 7.96 -11.86 15.85
N THR A 128 7.22 -12.53 16.73
CA THR A 128 7.45 -12.50 18.19
C THR A 128 8.65 -13.33 18.61
N GLU A 129 9.23 -14.14 17.74
CA GLU A 129 10.50 -14.80 17.98
C GLU A 129 11.68 -13.85 17.77
N LEU A 130 11.55 -12.89 16.84
CA LEU A 130 12.57 -11.91 16.46
C LEU A 130 12.38 -10.54 17.12
N ALA A 131 11.16 -10.21 17.58
CA ALA A 131 10.81 -8.94 18.18
C ALA A 131 10.10 -9.12 19.51
N ARG A 132 10.61 -8.46 20.56
CA ARG A 132 10.06 -8.47 21.92
C ARG A 132 9.78 -7.06 22.40
N ASN A 133 9.08 -6.93 23.52
CA ASN A 133 8.74 -5.62 24.12
C ASN A 133 8.11 -4.65 23.11
N ILE A 134 7.27 -5.18 22.19
CA ILE A 134 6.65 -4.39 21.13
C ILE A 134 5.70 -3.38 21.74
N SER A 135 5.96 -2.09 21.49
CA SER A 135 5.11 -0.97 21.87
C SER A 135 4.60 -0.28 20.61
N ALA A 136 3.29 -0.18 20.48
CA ALA A 136 2.61 0.42 19.32
C ALA A 136 1.41 1.25 19.79
N PRO A 137 1.64 2.44 20.38
CA PRO A 137 0.56 3.30 20.89
C PRO A 137 -0.45 3.62 19.79
N GLY A 138 -1.73 3.48 20.11
CA GLY A 138 -2.84 3.75 19.18
C GLY A 138 -3.13 2.61 18.17
N ALA A 139 -2.33 1.55 18.12
CA ALA A 139 -2.61 0.41 17.27
C ALA A 139 -3.65 -0.53 17.88
N THR A 140 -4.46 -1.12 17.02
CA THR A 140 -5.15 -2.38 17.33
C THR A 140 -4.16 -3.52 17.14
N VAL A 141 -4.00 -4.37 18.16
CA VAL A 141 -3.01 -5.45 18.18
C VAL A 141 -3.71 -6.80 18.12
N ALA A 142 -3.31 -7.64 17.16
CA ALA A 142 -3.78 -9.00 17.01
C ALA A 142 -2.60 -9.98 16.95
N ASN A 143 -2.78 -11.21 17.48
CA ASN A 143 -1.81 -12.28 17.32
C ASN A 143 -2.27 -13.18 16.16
N VAL A 144 -1.40 -13.38 15.18
CA VAL A 144 -1.63 -14.18 13.98
C VAL A 144 -0.48 -15.19 13.87
N GLY A 145 -0.66 -16.39 14.41
CA GLY A 145 0.42 -17.38 14.53
C GLY A 145 1.56 -16.86 15.42
N SER A 146 2.78 -16.90 14.91
CA SER A 146 3.98 -16.35 15.58
C SER A 146 4.11 -14.84 15.41
N LYS A 147 3.20 -14.20 14.66
CA LYS A 147 3.30 -12.77 14.36
C LYS A 147 2.35 -11.95 15.21
N LYS A 148 2.81 -10.78 15.62
CA LYS A 148 1.98 -9.71 16.17
C LYS A 148 1.68 -8.71 15.08
N GLN A 149 0.39 -8.63 14.71
CA GLN A 149 -0.11 -7.68 13.71
C GLN A 149 -0.58 -6.40 14.41
N LEU A 150 -0.06 -5.28 13.95
CA LEU A 150 -0.34 -3.94 14.44
C LEU A 150 -1.12 -3.21 13.35
N SER A 151 -2.32 -2.73 13.67
CA SER A 151 -3.19 -2.04 12.71
C SER A 151 -3.54 -0.65 13.22
N TYR A 152 -3.30 0.36 12.39
CA TYR A 152 -3.72 1.74 12.63
C TYR A 152 -4.77 2.15 11.61
N ILE A 153 -5.71 2.97 12.04
CA ILE A 153 -6.64 3.68 11.15
C ILE A 153 -6.23 5.14 11.13
N LEU A 154 -5.77 5.62 9.99
CA LEU A 154 -5.45 7.02 9.75
C LEU A 154 -6.70 7.72 9.22
N LEU A 155 -7.11 8.78 9.90
CA LEU A 155 -8.37 9.45 9.57
C LEU A 155 -8.23 10.34 8.32
N PRO A 156 -9.31 10.51 7.54
CA PRO A 156 -9.32 11.41 6.40
C PRO A 156 -9.00 12.85 6.82
N GLY A 157 -8.35 13.58 5.94
CA GLY A 157 -8.09 15.01 6.10
C GLY A 157 -7.07 15.38 7.18
N ALA A 158 -6.41 14.41 7.81
CA ALA A 158 -5.47 14.66 8.90
C ALA A 158 -4.11 14.00 8.64
N ASP A 159 -3.04 14.76 8.91
CA ASP A 159 -1.70 14.19 8.93
C ASP A 159 -1.57 13.21 10.10
N SER A 160 -0.77 12.18 9.92
CA SER A 160 -0.56 11.13 10.90
C SER A 160 0.92 10.88 11.13
N ASP A 161 1.28 10.60 12.38
CA ASP A 161 2.64 10.28 12.81
C ASP A 161 2.55 9.19 13.88
N VAL A 162 2.91 7.98 13.52
CA VAL A 162 2.84 6.83 14.41
C VAL A 162 4.21 6.19 14.55
N THR A 163 4.51 5.69 15.75
CA THR A 163 5.79 5.07 16.04
C THR A 163 5.57 3.72 16.71
N VAL A 164 6.27 2.71 16.21
CA VAL A 164 6.35 1.36 16.78
C VAL A 164 7.77 1.15 17.28
N THR A 165 7.94 0.64 18.49
CA THR A 165 9.25 0.26 19.03
C THR A 165 9.26 -1.20 19.43
N ALA A 166 10.42 -1.84 19.33
CA ALA A 166 10.63 -3.23 19.75
C ALA A 166 12.11 -3.52 20.03
N ASP A 167 12.38 -4.44 20.90
CA ASP A 167 13.71 -5.06 21.01
C ASP A 167 13.79 -6.18 19.97
N VAL A 168 14.72 -6.07 19.03
CA VAL A 168 14.83 -7.02 17.91
C VAL A 168 16.14 -7.81 17.94
N THR A 169 16.06 -9.05 17.47
CA THR A 169 17.20 -9.93 17.26
C THR A 169 17.07 -10.57 15.88
N ASP A 170 18.12 -10.48 15.07
CA ASP A 170 18.13 -11.00 13.69
C ASP A 170 16.92 -10.53 12.88
N PHE A 171 16.69 -9.21 12.88
CA PHE A 171 15.44 -8.59 12.44
C PHE A 171 15.03 -8.95 11.02
N ALA A 172 13.79 -9.36 10.87
CA ALA A 172 13.09 -9.51 9.60
C ALA A 172 11.63 -9.07 9.76
N MET A 173 11.08 -8.46 8.73
CA MET A 173 9.69 -7.99 8.72
C MET A 173 9.13 -8.05 7.30
N ASP A 174 7.83 -8.33 7.19
CA ASP A 174 7.09 -8.17 5.95
C ASP A 174 6.94 -6.67 5.61
N ALA A 175 6.60 -6.36 4.36
CA ALA A 175 6.34 -5.00 3.95
C ALA A 175 5.17 -4.39 4.77
N VAL A 176 5.28 -3.09 5.07
CA VAL A 176 4.15 -2.33 5.62
C VAL A 176 3.11 -2.14 4.54
N SER A 177 1.86 -2.48 4.82
CA SER A 177 0.75 -2.25 3.89
C SER A 177 -0.11 -1.09 4.33
N LEU A 178 -0.54 -0.29 3.35
CA LEU A 178 -1.50 0.79 3.52
C LEU A 178 -2.63 0.55 2.53
N ASN A 179 -3.87 0.50 3.04
CA ASN A 179 -5.08 0.28 2.25
C ASN A 179 -6.10 1.38 2.57
N GLY A 180 -6.74 1.91 1.55
CA GLY A 180 -7.79 2.92 1.64
C GLY A 180 -9.12 2.45 1.09
#